data_20d3c3949ca3bc68651eeb92fdaa04a7
#
_entry.id   20d3c3949ca3bc68651eeb92fdaa04a7
#
_cell.length_a   1.000
_cell.length_b   1.000
_cell.length_c   1.000
_cell.angle_alpha   90.00
_cell.angle_beta   90.00
_cell.angle_gamma   90.00
#
_symmetry.space_group_name_H-M   'P 1'
#
loop_
_entity.id
_entity.type
_entity.pdbx_description
1 polymer ?
#
loop_
_entity_poly.entity_id
_entity_poly.type
_entity_poly.pdbx_seq_one_letter_code
_entity_poly.pdbx_strand_id
1 'polypeptide(L)'
;MILAAGRGERMRPLTDRMPKALAEAGGKALIVWQLERLAAAGFREVVINLAWLGAQIEARLGNGSALGLALQYSREPETAPLESAGGIANARALLGASPFALVNADVYCDFDLAALRARALGGHLAHLVLAPNPPHHAAGDFTLRSGKAGNAAAPRYTYTGIALVDPALVAPVRPGDKAQLAPLLRAAADAGRLSGELHRGLWRDIGTAGRLADLDALLRARTKA
;
A
#
# COMPACT_ATOMS: atom_id res chain seq x y z
N MET A 1 2.99 -1.60 7.49
CA MET A 1 3.34 -2.64 6.51
C MET A 1 3.37 -2.06 5.10
N ILE A 2 4.34 -2.46 4.28
CA ILE A 2 4.36 -2.14 2.84
C ILE A 2 4.09 -3.42 2.05
N LEU A 3 3.12 -3.37 1.10
CA LEU A 3 2.84 -4.46 0.17
C LEU A 3 3.76 -4.35 -1.06
N ALA A 4 4.72 -5.27 -1.19
CA ALA A 4 5.74 -5.27 -2.24
C ALA A 4 5.89 -6.62 -2.99
N ALA A 5 5.06 -7.62 -2.70
CA ALA A 5 5.14 -8.97 -3.28
C ALA A 5 4.63 -9.07 -4.73
N GLY A 6 4.04 -8.01 -5.28
CA GLY A 6 3.43 -8.04 -6.62
C GLY A 6 4.44 -8.19 -7.76
N ARG A 7 4.17 -9.10 -8.71
CA ARG A 7 5.05 -9.38 -9.86
C ARG A 7 5.20 -8.21 -10.85
N GLY A 8 4.22 -7.31 -10.92
CA GLY A 8 4.29 -6.14 -11.80
C GLY A 8 4.21 -6.46 -13.30
N GLU A 9 3.43 -7.47 -13.70
CA GLU A 9 3.36 -8.00 -15.06
C GLU A 9 3.13 -6.95 -16.17
N ARG A 10 2.34 -5.90 -15.86
CA ARG A 10 2.08 -4.79 -16.80
C ARG A 10 3.27 -3.86 -17.05
N MET A 11 4.36 -4.05 -16.31
CA MET A 11 5.61 -3.28 -16.45
C MET A 11 6.73 -4.07 -17.13
N ARG A 12 6.44 -5.27 -17.66
CA ARG A 12 7.43 -6.03 -18.46
C ARG A 12 7.86 -5.23 -19.68
N PRO A 13 9.12 -5.35 -20.09
CA PRO A 13 10.17 -6.29 -19.62
C PRO A 13 10.95 -5.82 -18.38
N LEU A 14 10.67 -4.61 -17.84
CA LEU A 14 11.40 -4.06 -16.69
C LEU A 14 11.33 -5.02 -15.48
N THR A 15 10.12 -5.49 -15.17
CA THR A 15 9.87 -6.33 -14.00
C THR A 15 10.25 -7.81 -14.16
N ASP A 16 10.80 -8.19 -15.32
CA ASP A 16 11.44 -9.50 -15.47
C ASP A 16 12.81 -9.56 -14.77
N ARG A 17 13.45 -8.40 -14.57
CA ARG A 17 14.83 -8.28 -14.03
C ARG A 17 14.91 -7.60 -12.66
N MET A 18 13.87 -6.87 -12.26
CA MET A 18 13.82 -6.18 -10.97
C MET A 18 12.40 -6.17 -10.41
N PRO A 19 12.21 -6.22 -9.08
CA PRO A 19 10.87 -6.10 -8.51
C PRO A 19 10.32 -4.69 -8.76
N LYS A 20 9.02 -4.57 -9.02
CA LYS A 20 8.34 -3.30 -9.30
C LYS A 20 8.61 -2.23 -8.23
N ALA A 21 8.69 -2.63 -6.97
CA ALA A 21 8.97 -1.74 -5.85
C ALA A 21 10.34 -1.02 -5.95
N LEU A 22 11.29 -1.58 -6.70
CA LEU A 22 12.60 -0.98 -6.97
C LEU A 22 12.65 -0.14 -8.25
N ALA A 23 11.58 -0.07 -9.05
CA ALA A 23 11.52 0.85 -10.17
C ALA A 23 11.68 2.29 -9.69
N GLU A 24 12.45 3.10 -10.43
CA GLU A 24 12.85 4.44 -9.99
C GLU A 24 12.01 5.53 -10.65
N ALA A 25 11.68 6.54 -9.84
CA ALA A 25 11.11 7.80 -10.28
C ALA A 25 11.71 8.95 -9.46
N GLY A 26 12.10 10.05 -10.10
CA GLY A 26 12.78 11.16 -9.44
C GLY A 26 14.15 10.77 -8.86
N GLY A 27 14.82 9.77 -9.47
CA GLY A 27 16.13 9.28 -9.02
C GLY A 27 16.09 8.38 -7.78
N LYS A 28 14.90 7.85 -7.39
CA LYS A 28 14.70 7.08 -6.17
C LYS A 28 13.71 5.94 -6.41
N ALA A 29 13.96 4.75 -5.83
CA ALA A 29 13.04 3.62 -5.93
C ALA A 29 11.67 3.92 -5.30
N LEU A 30 10.59 3.40 -5.89
CA LEU A 30 9.21 3.64 -5.41
C LEU A 30 9.04 3.30 -3.94
N ILE A 31 9.59 2.16 -3.50
CA ILE A 31 9.49 1.74 -2.10
C ILE A 31 10.24 2.69 -1.15
N VAL A 32 11.35 3.30 -1.59
CA VAL A 32 12.12 4.24 -0.77
C VAL A 32 11.34 5.52 -0.50
N TRP A 33 10.56 6.01 -1.48
CA TRP A 33 9.62 7.11 -1.25
C TRP A 33 8.64 6.81 -0.11
N GLN A 34 8.11 5.58 -0.06
CA GLN A 34 7.19 5.18 1.01
C GLN A 34 7.90 5.08 2.37
N LEU A 35 9.10 4.49 2.40
CA LEU A 35 9.87 4.33 3.63
C LEU A 35 10.27 5.68 4.23
N GLU A 36 10.75 6.63 3.43
CA GLU A 36 11.09 7.97 3.90
C GLU A 36 9.86 8.71 4.44
N ARG A 37 8.71 8.58 3.78
CA ARG A 37 7.46 9.19 4.25
C ARG A 37 6.97 8.57 5.55
N LEU A 38 7.07 7.24 5.71
CA LEU A 38 6.77 6.56 6.95
C LEU A 38 7.71 6.99 8.07
N ALA A 39 9.01 7.09 7.81
CA ALA A 39 10.00 7.58 8.78
C ALA A 39 9.69 9.02 9.22
N ALA A 40 9.41 9.91 8.27
CA ALA A 40 9.03 11.30 8.53
C ALA A 40 7.74 11.42 9.35
N ALA A 41 6.77 10.52 9.13
CA ALA A 41 5.52 10.42 9.89
C ALA A 41 5.70 9.80 11.29
N GLY A 42 6.93 9.43 11.68
CA GLY A 42 7.25 8.91 13.01
C GLY A 42 7.05 7.41 13.17
N PHE A 43 6.80 6.64 12.09
CA PHE A 43 6.92 5.18 12.14
C PHE A 43 8.39 4.79 12.33
N ARG A 44 8.64 3.69 13.04
CA ARG A 44 10.00 3.19 13.31
C ARG A 44 10.18 1.75 12.87
N GLU A 45 9.13 0.96 12.89
CA GLU A 45 9.14 -0.44 12.47
C GLU A 45 8.29 -0.61 11.23
N VAL A 46 8.81 -1.28 10.20
CA VAL A 46 8.10 -1.52 8.94
C VAL A 46 8.27 -2.96 8.53
N VAL A 47 7.16 -3.64 8.32
CA VAL A 47 7.11 -4.99 7.72
C VAL A 47 6.90 -4.84 6.22
N ILE A 48 7.71 -5.55 5.42
CA ILE A 48 7.60 -5.58 3.95
C ILE A 48 7.36 -7.02 3.52
N ASN A 49 6.25 -7.30 2.81
CA ASN A 49 6.07 -8.63 2.23
C ASN A 49 6.80 -8.73 0.88
N LEU A 50 7.40 -9.89 0.65
CA LEU A 50 8.25 -10.15 -0.50
C LEU A 50 7.82 -11.45 -1.18
N ALA A 51 7.81 -11.45 -2.52
CA ALA A 51 7.72 -12.65 -3.35
C ALA A 51 8.67 -12.54 -4.54
N TRP A 52 8.19 -12.11 -5.70
CA TRP A 52 8.96 -12.03 -6.93
C TRP A 52 10.20 -11.14 -6.78
N LEU A 53 11.39 -11.74 -6.99
CA LEU A 53 12.71 -11.09 -6.86
C LEU A 53 12.91 -10.36 -5.50
N GLY A 54 12.26 -10.84 -4.44
CA GLY A 54 12.25 -10.21 -3.12
C GLY A 54 13.66 -10.03 -2.53
N ALA A 55 14.60 -10.92 -2.82
CA ALA A 55 15.99 -10.81 -2.39
C ALA A 55 16.68 -9.51 -2.84
N GLN A 56 16.27 -8.95 -3.99
CA GLN A 56 16.79 -7.66 -4.45
C GLN A 56 16.31 -6.49 -3.57
N ILE A 57 15.07 -6.56 -3.07
CA ILE A 57 14.53 -5.56 -2.14
C ILE A 57 15.31 -5.61 -0.82
N GLU A 58 15.53 -6.81 -0.27
CA GLU A 58 16.33 -6.99 0.95
C GLU A 58 17.76 -6.50 0.78
N ALA A 59 18.41 -6.85 -0.32
CA ALA A 59 19.77 -6.40 -0.63
C ALA A 59 19.87 -4.87 -0.75
N ARG A 60 18.85 -4.22 -1.32
CA ARG A 60 18.81 -2.76 -1.52
C ARG A 60 18.54 -1.98 -0.25
N LEU A 61 17.69 -2.49 0.64
CA LEU A 61 17.18 -1.78 1.81
C LEU A 61 17.88 -2.19 3.12
N GLY A 62 18.47 -3.39 3.17
CA GLY A 62 19.10 -3.93 4.37
C GLY A 62 18.14 -4.00 5.55
N ASN A 63 18.59 -3.60 6.72
CA ASN A 63 17.77 -3.53 7.93
C ASN A 63 17.02 -2.19 8.10
N GLY A 64 17.15 -1.25 7.15
CA GLY A 64 16.48 0.04 7.19
C GLY A 64 17.15 1.13 8.02
N SER A 65 18.26 0.85 8.71
CA SER A 65 18.93 1.81 9.59
C SER A 65 19.34 3.10 8.87
N ALA A 66 19.72 3.02 7.59
CA ALA A 66 20.04 4.19 6.77
C ALA A 66 18.85 5.16 6.57
N LEU A 67 17.61 4.67 6.78
CA LEU A 67 16.37 5.45 6.70
C LEU A 67 15.79 5.77 8.09
N GLY A 68 16.49 5.43 9.17
CA GLY A 68 16.00 5.59 10.54
C GLY A 68 14.84 4.64 10.88
N LEU A 69 14.76 3.50 10.19
CA LEU A 69 13.73 2.47 10.34
C LEU A 69 14.36 1.13 10.76
N ALA A 70 13.54 0.27 11.37
CA ALA A 70 13.80 -1.15 11.55
C ALA A 70 12.90 -1.92 10.56
N LEU A 71 13.50 -2.55 9.55
CA LEU A 71 12.78 -3.31 8.54
C LEU A 71 12.75 -4.79 8.88
N GLN A 72 11.59 -5.40 8.77
CA GLN A 72 11.35 -6.83 8.85
C GLN A 72 10.71 -7.32 7.55
N TYR A 73 11.05 -8.53 7.13
CA TYR A 73 10.63 -9.08 5.85
C TYR A 73 9.76 -10.32 6.04
N SER A 74 8.54 -10.27 5.50
CA SER A 74 7.63 -11.41 5.42
C SER A 74 7.74 -12.04 4.04
N ARG A 75 8.38 -13.21 3.95
CA ARG A 75 8.60 -13.88 2.67
C ARG A 75 7.42 -14.75 2.29
N GLU A 76 7.01 -14.66 1.04
CA GLU A 76 5.99 -15.47 0.39
C GLU A 76 6.65 -16.34 -0.69
N PRO A 77 6.01 -17.44 -1.14
CA PRO A 77 6.52 -18.21 -2.26
C PRO A 77 6.64 -17.35 -3.53
N GLU A 78 7.82 -17.31 -4.14
CA GLU A 78 8.12 -16.45 -5.29
C GLU A 78 7.22 -16.74 -6.49
N THR A 79 6.87 -18.02 -6.72
CA THR A 79 6.04 -18.48 -7.84
C THR A 79 4.55 -18.47 -7.54
N ALA A 80 4.15 -18.30 -6.28
CA ALA A 80 2.76 -18.33 -5.81
C ALA A 80 2.52 -17.25 -4.74
N PRO A 81 2.57 -15.95 -5.10
CA PRO A 81 2.34 -14.87 -4.16
C PRO A 81 0.93 -14.98 -3.55
N LEU A 82 0.82 -14.65 -2.26
CA LEU A 82 -0.38 -14.88 -1.46
C LEU A 82 -1.47 -13.83 -1.66
N GLU A 83 -1.28 -12.85 -2.56
CA GLU A 83 -2.16 -11.70 -2.73
C GLU A 83 -2.17 -10.80 -1.48
N SER A 84 -2.93 -9.72 -1.51
CA SER A 84 -2.81 -8.66 -0.49
C SER A 84 -3.24 -9.09 0.92
N ALA A 85 -4.39 -9.78 1.08
CA ALA A 85 -4.83 -10.24 2.40
C ALA A 85 -4.03 -11.45 2.89
N GLY A 86 -3.65 -12.37 1.98
CA GLY A 86 -2.78 -13.49 2.31
C GLY A 86 -1.41 -13.00 2.78
N GLY A 87 -0.82 -12.01 2.12
CA GLY A 87 0.44 -11.40 2.54
C GLY A 87 0.37 -10.74 3.91
N ILE A 88 -0.75 -10.06 4.22
CA ILE A 88 -0.98 -9.48 5.57
C ILE A 88 -1.12 -10.61 6.61
N ALA A 89 -1.90 -11.65 6.31
CA ALA A 89 -2.09 -12.77 7.22
C ALA A 89 -0.79 -13.52 7.49
N ASN A 90 0.05 -13.71 6.46
CA ASN A 90 1.38 -14.32 6.58
C ASN A 90 2.33 -13.48 7.45
N ALA A 91 2.22 -12.16 7.38
CA ALA A 91 3.03 -11.22 8.16
C ALA A 91 2.51 -10.99 9.60
N ARG A 92 1.39 -11.61 10.01
CA ARG A 92 0.69 -11.32 11.28
C ARG A 92 1.59 -11.39 12.51
N ALA A 93 2.48 -12.37 12.57
CA ALA A 93 3.41 -12.52 13.71
C ALA A 93 4.38 -11.33 13.84
N LEU A 94 4.73 -10.68 12.72
CA LEU A 94 5.60 -9.51 12.67
C LEU A 94 4.82 -8.19 12.93
N LEU A 95 3.55 -8.16 12.56
CA LEU A 95 2.69 -6.97 12.68
C LEU A 95 2.15 -6.77 14.11
N GLY A 96 2.03 -7.85 14.88
CA GLY A 96 1.45 -7.80 16.21
C GLY A 96 -0.08 -7.66 16.21
N ALA A 97 -0.64 -7.23 17.35
CA ALA A 97 -2.09 -7.15 17.58
C ALA A 97 -2.68 -5.74 17.46
N SER A 98 -1.84 -4.72 17.31
CA SER A 98 -2.29 -3.33 17.21
C SER A 98 -2.60 -2.94 15.76
N PRO A 99 -3.49 -1.96 15.53
CA PRO A 99 -3.69 -1.40 14.20
C PRO A 99 -2.38 -0.89 13.59
N PHE A 100 -2.22 -1.10 12.29
CA PHE A 100 -1.02 -0.74 11.53
C PHE A 100 -1.36 -0.01 10.24
N ALA A 101 -0.47 0.90 9.81
CA ALA A 101 -0.56 1.51 8.49
C ALA A 101 -0.20 0.50 7.41
N LEU A 102 -1.06 0.36 6.40
CA LEU A 102 -0.86 -0.43 5.19
C LEU A 102 -0.62 0.51 4.02
N VAL A 103 0.45 0.28 3.26
CA VAL A 103 0.82 1.11 2.11
C VAL A 103 1.26 0.20 0.96
N ASN A 104 0.75 0.45 -0.25
CA ASN A 104 1.26 -0.23 -1.45
C ASN A 104 2.60 0.38 -1.86
N ALA A 105 3.59 -0.47 -2.17
CA ALA A 105 4.92 -0.02 -2.61
C ALA A 105 4.91 0.76 -3.93
N ASP A 106 3.90 0.53 -4.75
CA ASP A 106 3.76 1.04 -6.12
C ASP A 106 2.84 2.27 -6.25
N VAL A 107 2.60 2.98 -5.16
CA VAL A 107 1.87 4.26 -5.19
C VAL A 107 2.81 5.41 -4.85
N TYR A 108 2.52 6.59 -5.38
CA TYR A 108 3.10 7.85 -4.94
C TYR A 108 1.94 8.75 -4.47
N CYS A 109 2.06 9.29 -3.26
CA CYS A 109 0.98 10.08 -2.67
C CYS A 109 1.57 11.10 -1.69
N ASP A 110 1.01 12.30 -1.61
CA ASP A 110 1.40 13.33 -0.63
C ASP A 110 0.48 13.38 0.60
N PHE A 111 -0.33 12.34 0.80
CA PHE A 111 -1.21 12.19 1.98
C PHE A 111 -0.41 12.22 3.29
N ASP A 112 -0.90 12.91 4.31
CA ASP A 112 -0.26 13.00 5.62
C ASP A 112 -0.35 11.68 6.40
N LEU A 113 0.73 10.90 6.37
CA LEU A 113 0.83 9.65 7.11
C LEU A 113 0.95 9.86 8.64
N ALA A 114 1.33 11.06 9.12
CA ALA A 114 1.34 11.34 10.56
C ALA A 114 -0.09 11.45 11.09
N ALA A 115 -1.01 12.07 10.33
CA ALA A 115 -2.43 12.08 10.66
C ALA A 115 -3.02 10.66 10.70
N LEU A 116 -2.63 9.79 9.75
CA LEU A 116 -3.05 8.38 9.75
C LEU A 116 -2.53 7.63 10.99
N ARG A 117 -1.26 7.86 11.38
CA ARG A 117 -0.64 7.26 12.55
C ARG A 117 -1.34 7.65 13.86
N ALA A 118 -1.81 8.90 13.96
CA ALA A 118 -2.50 9.41 15.15
C ALA A 118 -3.98 8.98 15.23
N ARG A 119 -4.53 8.38 14.15
CA ARG A 119 -5.95 8.06 14.08
C ARG A 119 -6.30 6.84 14.93
N ALA A 120 -7.42 6.94 15.67
CA ALA A 120 -8.07 5.78 16.29
C ALA A 120 -9.11 5.18 15.32
N LEU A 121 -9.16 3.85 15.23
CA LEU A 121 -10.14 3.15 14.38
C LEU A 121 -11.58 3.19 14.94
N GLY A 122 -11.76 3.42 16.26
CA GLY A 122 -13.09 3.58 16.86
C GLY A 122 -14.03 2.38 16.62
N GLY A 123 -13.49 1.16 16.60
CA GLY A 123 -14.27 -0.07 16.32
C GLY A 123 -14.39 -0.45 14.85
N HIS A 124 -13.88 0.38 13.91
CA HIS A 124 -13.78 -0.01 12.50
C HIS A 124 -12.62 -1.00 12.29
N LEU A 125 -12.76 -1.88 11.29
CA LEU A 125 -11.72 -2.82 10.88
C LEU A 125 -10.64 -2.18 9.98
N ALA A 126 -10.98 -1.10 9.30
CA ALA A 126 -10.01 -0.29 8.60
C ALA A 126 -10.51 1.15 8.38
N HIS A 127 -9.55 2.05 8.17
CA HIS A 127 -9.77 3.40 7.67
C HIS A 127 -9.04 3.57 6.34
N LEU A 128 -9.78 3.86 5.27
CA LEU A 128 -9.24 3.97 3.91
C LEU A 128 -8.95 5.41 3.54
N VAL A 129 -7.80 5.63 2.90
CA VAL A 129 -7.55 6.86 2.15
C VAL A 129 -8.05 6.65 0.72
N LEU A 130 -8.99 7.45 0.29
CA LEU A 130 -9.61 7.42 -1.03
C LEU A 130 -9.16 8.62 -1.86
N ALA A 131 -9.16 8.50 -3.18
CA ALA A 131 -8.84 9.58 -4.11
C ALA A 131 -9.91 9.69 -5.21
N PRO A 132 -10.03 10.84 -5.89
CA PRO A 132 -10.81 10.94 -7.12
C PRO A 132 -10.38 9.89 -8.13
N ASN A 133 -11.33 9.37 -8.88
CA ASN A 133 -11.09 8.28 -9.83
C ASN A 133 -10.18 8.74 -10.98
N PRO A 134 -9.06 8.05 -11.23
CA PRO A 134 -8.24 8.30 -12.39
C PRO A 134 -8.95 7.78 -13.67
N PRO A 135 -8.58 8.26 -14.87
CA PRO A 135 -9.23 7.84 -16.13
C PRO A 135 -9.25 6.32 -16.35
N HIS A 136 -8.21 5.64 -15.91
CA HIS A 136 -8.08 4.18 -16.06
C HIS A 136 -8.84 3.36 -15.00
N HIS A 137 -9.49 4.02 -14.01
CA HIS A 137 -10.32 3.39 -12.99
C HIS A 137 -11.55 4.26 -12.66
N ALA A 138 -12.31 4.63 -13.69
CA ALA A 138 -13.45 5.55 -13.59
C ALA A 138 -14.58 5.05 -12.66
N ALA A 139 -14.72 3.72 -12.47
CA ALA A 139 -15.75 3.13 -11.62
C ALA A 139 -15.51 3.35 -10.12
N GLY A 140 -14.26 3.53 -9.69
CA GLY A 140 -13.89 3.62 -8.28
C GLY A 140 -14.19 2.34 -7.48
N ASP A 141 -13.80 2.34 -6.22
CA ASP A 141 -13.87 1.17 -5.34
C ASP A 141 -14.95 1.29 -4.27
N PHE A 142 -15.02 2.43 -3.57
CA PHE A 142 -15.86 2.65 -2.41
C PHE A 142 -16.57 4.00 -2.46
N THR A 143 -17.82 4.05 -1.96
CA THR A 143 -18.49 5.31 -1.67
C THR A 143 -17.94 5.90 -0.36
N LEU A 144 -18.06 7.21 -0.19
CA LEU A 144 -17.73 7.89 1.05
C LEU A 144 -18.86 8.83 1.45
N ARG A 145 -19.45 8.59 2.65
CA ARG A 145 -20.52 9.43 3.21
C ARG A 145 -20.25 9.62 4.71
N SER A 146 -20.15 10.86 5.14
CA SER A 146 -19.95 11.20 6.57
C SER A 146 -18.81 10.40 7.22
N GLY A 147 -17.67 10.22 6.53
CA GLY A 147 -16.51 9.50 7.02
C GLY A 147 -16.64 7.96 7.00
N LYS A 148 -17.74 7.40 6.48
CA LYS A 148 -17.95 5.96 6.31
C LYS A 148 -17.73 5.57 4.86
N ALA A 149 -16.89 4.56 4.63
CA ALA A 149 -16.73 3.94 3.32
C ALA A 149 -17.73 2.81 3.13
N GLY A 150 -18.31 2.70 1.92
CA GLY A 150 -19.37 1.76 1.63
C GLY A 150 -19.34 1.19 0.22
N ASN A 151 -20.25 0.23 -0.06
CA ASN A 151 -20.38 -0.47 -1.34
C ASN A 151 -21.51 0.07 -2.24
N ALA A 152 -22.19 1.16 -1.87
CA ALA A 152 -23.29 1.72 -2.66
C ALA A 152 -22.90 2.03 -4.12
N ALA A 153 -23.89 2.19 -5.00
CA ALA A 153 -23.65 2.27 -6.44
C ALA A 153 -22.82 3.50 -6.87
N ALA A 154 -23.07 4.69 -6.31
CA ALA A 154 -22.38 5.93 -6.70
C ALA A 154 -22.63 7.07 -5.69
N PRO A 155 -21.81 8.15 -5.68
CA PRO A 155 -20.48 8.23 -6.30
C PRO A 155 -19.42 7.39 -5.54
N ARG A 156 -18.52 6.77 -6.27
CA ARG A 156 -17.40 6.00 -5.71
C ARG A 156 -16.09 6.75 -5.92
N TYR A 157 -15.12 6.42 -5.08
CA TYR A 157 -13.75 6.92 -5.12
C TYR A 157 -12.78 5.74 -5.17
N THR A 158 -11.59 5.97 -5.70
CA THR A 158 -10.56 4.95 -5.79
C THR A 158 -9.84 4.78 -4.46
N TYR A 159 -9.64 3.54 -4.02
CA TYR A 159 -8.78 3.22 -2.89
C TYR A 159 -7.31 3.46 -3.27
N THR A 160 -6.64 4.31 -2.52
CA THR A 160 -5.27 4.75 -2.84
C THR A 160 -4.19 3.70 -2.61
N GLY A 161 -4.51 2.59 -1.96
CA GLY A 161 -3.51 1.66 -1.45
C GLY A 161 -2.88 2.11 -0.12
N ILE A 162 -3.49 3.10 0.57
CA ILE A 162 -3.08 3.58 1.90
C ILE A 162 -4.27 3.40 2.86
N ALA A 163 -4.05 2.72 3.98
CA ALA A 163 -5.06 2.49 5.01
C ALA A 163 -4.44 2.33 6.40
N LEU A 164 -5.23 2.57 7.43
CA LEU A 164 -5.00 2.06 8.77
C LEU A 164 -5.85 0.79 8.93
N VAL A 165 -5.26 -0.31 9.33
CA VAL A 165 -5.90 -1.64 9.34
C VAL A 165 -5.80 -2.26 10.73
N ASP A 166 -6.92 -2.75 11.25
CA ASP A 166 -6.97 -3.62 12.41
C ASP A 166 -6.61 -5.05 11.97
N PRO A 167 -5.70 -5.77 12.64
CA PRO A 167 -5.38 -7.15 12.32
C PRO A 167 -6.60 -8.09 12.27
N ALA A 168 -7.68 -7.76 12.95
CA ALA A 168 -8.94 -8.50 12.91
C ALA A 168 -9.58 -8.52 11.51
N LEU A 169 -9.29 -7.57 10.62
CA LEU A 169 -9.77 -7.56 9.24
C LEU A 169 -9.36 -8.83 8.49
N VAL A 170 -8.15 -9.29 8.70
CA VAL A 170 -7.60 -10.50 8.04
C VAL A 170 -7.67 -11.75 8.92
N ALA A 171 -8.39 -11.71 10.06
CA ALA A 171 -8.56 -12.88 10.94
C ALA A 171 -9.12 -14.13 10.23
N PRO A 172 -10.04 -14.02 9.24
CA PRO A 172 -10.54 -15.17 8.49
C PRO A 172 -9.52 -15.85 7.58
N VAL A 173 -8.38 -15.21 7.29
CA VAL A 173 -7.33 -15.72 6.38
C VAL A 173 -6.23 -16.39 7.20
N ARG A 174 -5.87 -17.64 6.86
CA ARG A 174 -4.77 -18.35 7.51
C ARG A 174 -3.43 -17.90 6.93
N PRO A 175 -2.34 -17.86 7.71
CA PRO A 175 -1.00 -17.71 7.16
C PRO A 175 -0.72 -18.74 6.06
N GLY A 176 -0.24 -18.29 4.90
CA GLY A 176 0.00 -19.13 3.73
C GLY A 176 -1.18 -19.27 2.75
N ASP A 177 -2.39 -18.89 3.14
CA ASP A 177 -3.53 -18.90 2.23
C ASP A 177 -3.45 -17.73 1.23
N LYS A 178 -3.82 -17.99 -0.02
CA LYS A 178 -3.94 -16.95 -1.04
C LYS A 178 -5.29 -16.23 -0.91
N ALA A 179 -5.27 -14.92 -0.62
CA ALA A 179 -6.48 -14.14 -0.43
C ALA A 179 -6.31 -12.66 -0.84
N GLN A 180 -7.32 -12.12 -1.52
CA GLN A 180 -7.39 -10.69 -1.87
C GLN A 180 -7.96 -9.86 -0.71
N LEU A 181 -7.47 -8.62 -0.55
CA LEU A 181 -7.95 -7.71 0.49
C LEU A 181 -9.32 -7.10 0.16
N ALA A 182 -9.61 -6.85 -1.12
CA ALA A 182 -10.82 -6.17 -1.53
C ALA A 182 -12.12 -6.84 -1.06
N PRO A 183 -12.30 -8.18 -1.12
CA PRO A 183 -13.49 -8.84 -0.56
C PRO A 183 -13.66 -8.62 0.94
N LEU A 184 -12.58 -8.61 1.72
CA LEU A 184 -12.64 -8.37 3.17
C LEU A 184 -13.01 -6.93 3.49
N LEU A 185 -12.48 -5.96 2.74
CA LEU A 185 -12.87 -4.56 2.86
C LEU A 185 -14.34 -4.36 2.50
N ARG A 186 -14.84 -5.02 1.46
CA ARG A 186 -16.26 -4.95 1.09
C ARG A 186 -17.16 -5.54 2.16
N ALA A 187 -16.80 -6.69 2.73
CA ALA A 187 -17.54 -7.27 3.85
C ALA A 187 -17.53 -6.35 5.09
N ALA A 188 -16.40 -5.71 5.39
CA ALA A 188 -16.31 -4.72 6.46
C ALA A 188 -17.18 -3.49 6.18
N ALA A 189 -17.26 -3.04 4.92
CA ALA A 189 -18.15 -1.95 4.50
C ALA A 189 -19.62 -2.29 4.68
N ASP A 190 -20.04 -3.48 4.27
CA ASP A 190 -21.42 -3.97 4.43
C ASP A 190 -21.81 -4.11 5.91
N ALA A 191 -20.86 -4.47 6.77
CA ALA A 191 -21.03 -4.52 8.23
C ALA A 191 -20.95 -3.12 8.91
N GLY A 192 -20.78 -2.03 8.15
CA GLY A 192 -20.63 -0.68 8.70
C GLY A 192 -19.32 -0.46 9.48
N ARG A 193 -18.33 -1.34 9.30
CA ARG A 193 -17.05 -1.34 10.00
C ARG A 193 -15.88 -0.83 9.14
N LEU A 194 -16.16 0.00 8.14
CA LEU A 194 -15.16 0.61 7.27
C LEU A 194 -15.34 2.13 7.30
N SER A 195 -14.32 2.85 7.73
CA SER A 195 -14.26 4.31 7.65
C SER A 195 -13.32 4.76 6.52
N GLY A 196 -13.35 6.04 6.18
CA GLY A 196 -12.46 6.57 5.17
C GLY A 196 -12.46 8.08 5.10
N GLU A 197 -11.50 8.62 4.36
CA GLU A 197 -11.39 10.03 4.04
C GLU A 197 -10.98 10.24 2.59
N LEU A 198 -11.33 11.40 2.02
CA LEU A 198 -11.01 11.76 0.64
C LEU A 198 -9.75 12.61 0.59
N HIS A 199 -8.68 12.07 0.03
CA HIS A 199 -7.47 12.79 -0.31
C HIS A 199 -7.62 13.47 -1.67
N ARG A 200 -7.39 14.76 -1.73
CA ARG A 200 -7.49 15.58 -2.96
C ARG A 200 -6.15 16.07 -3.48
N GLY A 201 -5.06 15.68 -2.81
CA GLY A 201 -3.69 16.00 -3.19
C GLY A 201 -3.17 15.08 -4.32
N LEU A 202 -1.87 15.02 -4.44
CA LEU A 202 -1.22 14.20 -5.44
C LEU A 202 -1.27 12.73 -5.04
N TRP A 203 -1.90 11.93 -5.88
CA TRP A 203 -1.86 10.46 -5.82
C TRP A 203 -1.65 9.88 -7.22
N ARG A 204 -0.77 8.91 -7.33
CA ARG A 204 -0.48 8.16 -8.57
C ARG A 204 -0.26 6.69 -8.22
N ASP A 205 -0.96 5.79 -8.91
CA ASP A 205 -0.65 4.36 -8.91
C ASP A 205 0.28 4.06 -10.09
N ILE A 206 1.38 3.40 -9.82
CA ILE A 206 2.41 3.13 -10.82
C ILE A 206 2.23 1.71 -11.37
N GLY A 207 1.18 1.52 -12.16
CA GLY A 207 0.83 0.21 -12.72
C GLY A 207 1.43 -0.11 -14.08
N THR A 208 2.04 0.88 -14.78
CA THR A 208 2.61 0.72 -16.11
C THR A 208 3.90 1.52 -16.27
N ALA A 209 4.73 1.17 -17.27
CA ALA A 209 5.95 1.92 -17.59
C ALA A 209 5.66 3.40 -17.96
N GLY A 210 4.56 3.67 -18.67
CA GLY A 210 4.15 5.05 -18.98
C GLY A 210 3.87 5.85 -17.71
N ARG A 211 3.09 5.31 -16.76
CA ARG A 211 2.83 5.98 -15.48
C ARG A 211 4.08 6.18 -14.62
N LEU A 212 5.07 5.28 -14.74
CA LEU A 212 6.36 5.47 -14.10
C LEU A 212 7.11 6.65 -14.71
N ALA A 213 7.15 6.75 -16.03
CA ALA A 213 7.80 7.87 -16.75
C ALA A 213 7.12 9.21 -16.43
N ASP A 214 5.79 9.24 -16.35
CA ASP A 214 5.03 10.44 -15.98
C ASP A 214 5.35 10.89 -14.55
N LEU A 215 5.47 9.94 -13.62
CA LEU A 215 5.88 10.26 -12.24
C LEU A 215 7.34 10.76 -12.20
N ASP A 216 8.27 10.13 -12.91
CA ASP A 216 9.67 10.55 -12.98
C ASP A 216 9.79 11.99 -13.46
N ALA A 217 9.11 12.32 -14.56
CA ALA A 217 9.08 13.68 -15.11
C ALA A 217 8.53 14.71 -14.11
N LEU A 218 7.42 14.37 -13.44
CA LEU A 218 6.81 15.21 -12.41
C LEU A 218 7.77 15.50 -11.24
N LEU A 219 8.43 14.47 -10.72
CA LEU A 219 9.32 14.60 -9.58
C LEU A 219 10.59 15.39 -9.93
N ARG A 220 11.17 15.15 -11.10
CA ARG A 220 12.33 15.93 -11.59
C ARG A 220 12.01 17.40 -11.79
N ALA A 221 10.80 17.73 -12.25
CA ALA A 221 10.36 19.12 -12.37
C ALA A 221 10.26 19.81 -11.01
N ARG A 222 9.77 19.10 -9.97
CA ARG A 222 9.66 19.63 -8.60
C ARG A 222 11.01 19.83 -7.89
N THR A 223 12.04 19.09 -8.25
CA THR A 223 13.39 19.24 -7.67
C THR A 223 14.13 20.45 -8.26
N LYS A 224 13.71 20.94 -9.42
CA LYS A 224 14.33 22.10 -10.11
C LYS A 224 13.67 23.45 -9.77
N ALA A 225 12.52 23.42 -9.11
CA ALA A 225 11.77 24.62 -8.68
C ALA A 225 12.06 24.93 -7.20
#